data_13d893dc5f2be1b97e6ba81c95f20077
#
_entry.id   13d893dc5f2be1b97e6ba81c95f20077
#
_cell.length_a   1.000
_cell.length_b   1.000
_cell.length_c   1.000
_cell.angle_alpha   90.00
_cell.angle_beta   90.00
_cell.angle_gamma   90.00
#
_symmetry.space_group_name_H-M   'P 1'
#
loop_
_entity.id
_entity.type
_entity.pdbx_description
1 polymer ?
#
loop_
_entity_poly.entity_id
_entity_poly.type
_entity_poly.pdbx_seq_one_letter_code
_entity_poly.pdbx_strand_id
1 'polypeptide(L)'
;MLKEVLDALKIDQVDLVGNDSGGGIAQILAALNPERVRTLTLTNCDTHDNWPPEAFKPFVDMVKAGGLRDTLNAMLADKTIFRSPGALGPAYERPETVTDEDIETYLRPLVQSQQRTHDLERFVASFDNKHTVAIEPRLRQLQAPTLIVWGTDDVYFPVKWAHWLAEAIPGAKPPVELPGARIFFPEERAVEFNLLLRGHLVG
;
A
#
# COMPACT_ATOMS: atom_id res chain seq x y z
N MET A 1 5.99 16.05 1.05
CA MET A 1 5.60 15.50 2.38
C MET A 1 6.56 14.41 2.87
N LEU A 2 6.66 13.20 2.27
CA LEU A 2 7.57 12.14 2.81
C LEU A 2 9.04 12.59 2.83
N LYS A 3 9.54 13.23 1.74
CA LYS A 3 10.88 13.84 1.72
C LYS A 3 11.10 14.84 2.87
N GLU A 4 10.14 15.70 3.15
CA GLU A 4 10.22 16.69 4.23
C GLU A 4 10.29 16.04 5.61
N VAL A 5 9.62 14.88 5.79
CA VAL A 5 9.76 14.07 7.01
C VAL A 5 11.18 13.56 7.16
N LEU A 6 11.78 13.01 6.10
CA LEU A 6 13.17 12.56 6.10
C LEU A 6 14.13 13.72 6.41
N ASP A 7 13.90 14.88 5.81
CA ASP A 7 14.72 16.08 6.03
C ASP A 7 14.62 16.56 7.48
N ALA A 8 13.41 16.60 8.04
CA ALA A 8 13.18 16.98 9.44
C ALA A 8 13.83 16.01 10.44
N LEU A 9 13.87 14.72 10.10
CA LEU A 9 14.52 13.68 10.90
C LEU A 9 16.04 13.59 10.63
N LYS A 10 16.58 14.36 9.67
CA LYS A 10 17.99 14.34 9.25
C LYS A 10 18.43 12.94 8.77
N ILE A 11 17.54 12.24 8.06
CA ILE A 11 17.80 10.94 7.47
C ILE A 11 18.17 11.18 6.00
N ASP A 12 19.40 10.88 5.62
CA ASP A 12 19.88 11.09 4.25
C ASP A 12 19.36 10.04 3.28
N GLN A 13 19.41 8.77 3.66
CA GLN A 13 18.94 7.64 2.84
C GLN A 13 18.13 6.63 3.68
N VAL A 14 17.21 5.94 3.01
CA VAL A 14 16.36 4.92 3.62
C VAL A 14 16.33 3.65 2.78
N ASP A 15 16.08 2.52 3.44
CA ASP A 15 15.48 1.35 2.82
C ASP A 15 13.97 1.54 2.88
N LEU A 16 13.36 1.67 1.71
CA LEU A 16 11.95 2.06 1.60
C LEU A 16 11.08 0.84 1.31
N VAL A 17 10.11 0.60 2.15
CA VAL A 17 9.13 -0.48 1.96
C VAL A 17 7.74 0.14 1.77
N GLY A 18 7.05 -0.22 0.71
CA GLY A 18 5.71 0.27 0.42
C GLY A 18 4.73 -0.86 0.10
N ASN A 19 3.57 -0.81 0.75
CA ASN A 19 2.42 -1.68 0.53
C ASN A 19 1.18 -0.81 0.24
N ASP A 20 0.23 -1.29 -0.53
CA ASP A 20 -1.02 -0.58 -0.83
C ASP A 20 -0.73 0.83 -1.40
N SER A 21 -1.44 1.85 -0.96
CA SER A 21 -1.18 3.25 -1.34
C SER A 21 0.21 3.74 -0.92
N GLY A 22 0.79 3.13 0.14
CA GLY A 22 2.18 3.37 0.54
C GLY A 22 3.18 2.97 -0.53
N GLY A 23 2.89 1.94 -1.33
CA GLY A 23 3.74 1.55 -2.46
C GLY A 23 3.71 2.55 -3.61
N GLY A 24 2.55 3.14 -3.93
CA GLY A 24 2.44 4.24 -4.88
C GLY A 24 3.24 5.47 -4.44
N ILE A 25 3.13 5.83 -3.15
CA ILE A 25 3.88 6.94 -2.55
C ILE A 25 5.40 6.64 -2.55
N ALA A 26 5.79 5.39 -2.26
CA ALA A 26 7.19 4.97 -2.29
C ALA A 26 7.80 5.08 -3.70
N GLN A 27 7.06 4.65 -4.73
CA GLN A 27 7.45 4.83 -6.13
C GLN A 27 7.67 6.30 -6.47
N ILE A 28 6.77 7.19 -6.03
CA ILE A 28 6.89 8.64 -6.27
C ILE A 28 8.15 9.21 -5.59
N LEU A 29 8.41 8.84 -4.32
CA LEU A 29 9.62 9.29 -3.63
C LEU A 29 10.88 8.81 -4.36
N ALA A 30 10.96 7.51 -4.67
CA ALA A 30 12.12 6.91 -5.32
C ALA A 30 12.36 7.50 -6.73
N ALA A 31 11.31 7.74 -7.50
CA ALA A 31 11.41 8.33 -8.83
C ALA A 31 11.84 9.80 -8.81
N LEU A 32 11.40 10.57 -7.83
CA LEU A 32 11.68 12.02 -7.74
C LEU A 32 12.95 12.33 -6.94
N ASN A 33 13.40 11.44 -6.06
CA ASN A 33 14.54 11.62 -5.17
C ASN A 33 15.32 10.29 -5.04
N PRO A 34 15.87 9.75 -6.15
CA PRO A 34 16.53 8.44 -6.16
C PRO A 34 17.72 8.37 -5.21
N GLU A 35 18.40 9.50 -4.97
CA GLU A 35 19.51 9.62 -4.03
C GLU A 35 19.12 9.37 -2.57
N ARG A 36 17.82 9.46 -2.25
CA ARG A 36 17.29 9.26 -0.89
C ARG A 36 16.92 7.80 -0.63
N VAL A 37 16.94 6.93 -1.63
CA VAL A 37 16.50 5.54 -1.53
C VAL A 37 17.67 4.59 -1.78
N ARG A 38 18.09 3.88 -0.74
CA ARG A 38 19.15 2.87 -0.81
C ARG A 38 18.63 1.58 -1.45
N THR A 39 17.50 1.08 -0.95
CA THR A 39 16.77 -0.05 -1.52
C THR A 39 15.27 0.24 -1.53
N LEU A 40 14.56 -0.35 -2.48
CA LEU A 40 13.11 -0.25 -2.58
C LEU A 40 12.48 -1.64 -2.46
N THR A 41 11.43 -1.78 -1.66
CA THR A 41 10.60 -2.98 -1.61
C THR A 41 9.16 -2.60 -1.86
N LEU A 42 8.52 -3.23 -2.83
CA LEU A 42 7.13 -3.00 -3.19
C LEU A 42 6.33 -4.31 -3.03
N THR A 43 5.20 -4.19 -2.37
CA THR A 43 4.23 -5.28 -2.24
C THR A 43 2.88 -4.78 -2.70
N ASN A 44 2.02 -5.63 -3.22
CA ASN A 44 0.66 -5.32 -3.71
C ASN A 44 0.27 -3.86 -3.50
N CYS A 45 0.39 -3.02 -4.53
CA CYS A 45 0.31 -1.57 -4.36
C CYS A 45 -0.21 -0.83 -5.60
N ASP A 46 -0.63 0.40 -5.37
CA ASP A 46 -0.96 1.34 -6.43
C ASP A 46 0.21 1.48 -7.42
N THR A 47 -0.07 1.31 -8.70
CA THR A 47 0.94 1.26 -9.76
C THR A 47 0.36 1.82 -11.05
N HIS A 48 1.09 2.73 -11.68
CA HIS A 48 0.79 3.32 -12.97
C HIS A 48 -0.66 3.81 -13.06
N ASP A 49 -1.51 3.27 -13.95
CA ASP A 49 -2.91 3.70 -14.13
C ASP A 49 -3.92 3.00 -13.17
N ASN A 50 -3.43 2.18 -12.23
CA ASN A 50 -4.24 1.49 -11.22
C ASN A 50 -4.26 2.25 -9.87
N TRP A 51 -4.56 3.53 -9.87
CA TRP A 51 -4.74 4.33 -8.65
C TRP A 51 -5.92 5.31 -8.77
N PRO A 52 -7.05 5.11 -8.06
CA PRO A 52 -7.37 3.94 -7.24
C PRO A 52 -7.68 2.69 -8.06
N PRO A 53 -7.49 1.49 -7.49
CA PRO A 53 -7.93 0.24 -8.12
C PRO A 53 -9.44 0.26 -8.41
N GLU A 54 -9.86 -0.41 -9.48
CA GLU A 54 -11.28 -0.44 -9.87
C GLU A 54 -12.19 -0.94 -8.73
N ALA A 55 -11.77 -2.02 -8.05
CA ALA A 55 -12.53 -2.59 -6.94
C ALA A 55 -12.61 -1.65 -5.72
N PHE A 56 -11.76 -0.62 -5.63
CA PHE A 56 -11.75 0.35 -4.53
C PHE A 56 -12.55 1.62 -4.83
N LYS A 57 -12.93 1.87 -6.08
CA LYS A 57 -13.70 3.05 -6.49
C LYS A 57 -15.01 3.26 -5.71
N PRO A 58 -15.83 2.22 -5.45
CA PRO A 58 -17.04 2.41 -4.65
C PRO A 58 -16.77 2.96 -3.25
N PHE A 59 -15.65 2.55 -2.62
CA PHE A 59 -15.24 3.09 -1.33
C PHE A 59 -14.83 4.57 -1.45
N VAL A 60 -14.07 4.94 -2.48
CA VAL A 60 -13.70 6.34 -2.74
C VAL A 60 -14.94 7.20 -2.94
N ASP A 61 -15.94 6.72 -3.68
CA ASP A 61 -17.18 7.45 -3.92
C ASP A 61 -18.00 7.63 -2.62
N MET A 62 -18.06 6.60 -1.79
CA MET A 62 -18.68 6.67 -0.46
C MET A 62 -17.98 7.69 0.43
N VAL A 63 -16.64 7.72 0.43
CA VAL A 63 -15.84 8.70 1.17
C VAL A 63 -16.13 10.12 0.69
N LYS A 64 -16.13 10.33 -0.63
CA LYS A 64 -16.48 11.64 -1.23
C LYS A 64 -17.90 12.10 -0.89
N ALA A 65 -18.81 11.16 -0.67
CA ALA A 65 -20.17 11.44 -0.21
C ALA A 65 -20.26 11.71 1.31
N GLY A 66 -19.14 11.67 2.05
CA GLY A 66 -19.10 11.96 3.50
C GLY A 66 -19.47 10.76 4.40
N GLY A 67 -19.52 9.54 3.87
CA GLY A 67 -19.94 8.33 4.60
C GLY A 67 -18.84 7.68 5.44
N LEU A 68 -17.58 8.16 5.40
CA LEU A 68 -16.46 7.47 6.00
C LEU A 68 -16.61 7.25 7.52
N ARG A 69 -16.95 8.31 8.27
CA ARG A 69 -17.05 8.23 9.73
C ARG A 69 -18.10 7.22 10.21
N ASP A 70 -19.25 7.22 9.56
CA ASP A 70 -20.34 6.31 9.90
C ASP A 70 -19.97 4.86 9.57
N THR A 71 -19.30 4.64 8.43
CA THR A 71 -18.79 3.33 8.02
C THR A 71 -17.76 2.80 9.02
N LEU A 72 -16.79 3.60 9.44
CA LEU A 72 -15.77 3.20 10.43
C LEU A 72 -16.40 2.91 11.79
N ASN A 73 -17.37 3.74 12.24
CA ASN A 73 -18.09 3.50 13.49
C ASN A 73 -18.95 2.22 13.43
N ALA A 74 -19.57 1.91 12.29
CA ALA A 74 -20.32 0.67 12.12
C ALA A 74 -19.39 -0.55 12.24
N MET A 75 -18.21 -0.54 11.62
CA MET A 75 -17.19 -1.59 11.76
C MET A 75 -16.66 -1.72 13.18
N LEU A 76 -16.52 -0.62 13.92
CA LEU A 76 -16.12 -0.64 15.33
C LEU A 76 -17.22 -1.17 16.25
N ALA A 77 -18.49 -0.95 15.92
CA ALA A 77 -19.62 -1.47 16.68
C ALA A 77 -19.85 -2.97 16.41
N ASP A 78 -19.68 -3.40 15.18
CA ASP A 78 -19.78 -4.79 14.74
C ASP A 78 -18.59 -5.17 13.85
N LYS A 79 -17.61 -5.88 14.42
CA LYS A 79 -16.36 -6.29 13.73
C LYS A 79 -16.59 -7.30 12.61
N THR A 80 -17.75 -7.95 12.56
CA THR A 80 -18.08 -8.84 11.45
C THR A 80 -18.22 -8.08 10.13
N ILE A 81 -18.63 -6.81 10.19
CA ILE A 81 -18.68 -5.93 9.02
C ILE A 81 -17.29 -5.74 8.42
N PHE A 82 -16.26 -5.49 9.24
CA PHE A 82 -14.88 -5.33 8.77
C PHE A 82 -14.41 -6.57 7.98
N ARG A 83 -14.69 -7.76 8.50
CA ARG A 83 -14.27 -9.05 7.91
C ARG A 83 -15.14 -9.50 6.74
N SER A 84 -16.24 -8.80 6.47
CA SER A 84 -17.22 -9.18 5.44
C SER A 84 -16.67 -8.98 4.02
N PRO A 85 -17.22 -9.72 3.03
CA PRO A 85 -16.86 -9.51 1.62
C PRO A 85 -17.17 -8.10 1.08
N GLY A 86 -18.07 -7.37 1.72
CA GLY A 86 -18.44 -6.01 1.35
C GLY A 86 -17.56 -4.91 1.97
N ALA A 87 -16.56 -5.29 2.78
CA ALA A 87 -15.66 -4.36 3.43
C ALA A 87 -14.19 -4.77 3.21
N LEU A 88 -13.40 -4.94 4.27
CA LEU A 88 -11.97 -5.26 4.17
C LEU A 88 -11.66 -6.76 4.11
N GLY A 89 -12.66 -7.64 4.23
CA GLY A 89 -12.46 -9.09 4.10
C GLY A 89 -11.69 -9.50 2.84
N PRO A 90 -11.99 -8.98 1.64
CA PRO A 90 -11.25 -9.31 0.43
C PRO A 90 -9.77 -8.89 0.41
N ALA A 91 -9.35 -8.03 1.32
CA ALA A 91 -7.96 -7.60 1.47
C ALA A 91 -7.08 -8.65 2.17
N TYR A 92 -7.67 -9.57 2.90
CA TYR A 92 -7.01 -10.63 3.66
C TYR A 92 -7.19 -12.00 3.00
N GLU A 93 -6.20 -12.85 3.10
CA GLU A 93 -6.31 -14.27 2.73
C GLU A 93 -7.27 -15.00 3.68
N ARG A 94 -7.18 -14.67 4.96
CA ARG A 94 -7.97 -15.28 6.05
C ARG A 94 -8.57 -14.19 6.95
N PRO A 95 -9.62 -13.48 6.50
CA PRO A 95 -10.19 -12.35 7.24
C PRO A 95 -10.68 -12.73 8.65
N GLU A 96 -11.01 -14.01 8.90
CA GLU A 96 -11.40 -14.53 10.20
C GLU A 96 -10.26 -14.50 11.24
N THR A 97 -9.02 -14.42 10.80
CA THR A 97 -7.85 -14.36 11.70
C THR A 97 -7.56 -12.95 12.22
N VAL A 98 -8.12 -11.91 11.58
CA VAL A 98 -8.01 -10.53 12.06
C VAL A 98 -8.82 -10.41 13.35
N THR A 99 -8.14 -10.15 14.46
CA THR A 99 -8.79 -10.09 15.77
C THR A 99 -9.60 -8.80 15.97
N ASP A 100 -10.47 -8.78 16.94
CA ASP A 100 -11.21 -7.56 17.31
C ASP A 100 -10.26 -6.47 17.83
N GLU A 101 -9.14 -6.85 18.47
CA GLU A 101 -8.10 -5.93 18.94
C GLU A 101 -7.36 -5.29 17.76
N ASP A 102 -7.05 -6.04 16.70
CA ASP A 102 -6.45 -5.50 15.48
C ASP A 102 -7.37 -4.46 14.84
N ILE A 103 -8.65 -4.79 14.69
CA ILE A 103 -9.66 -3.87 14.11
C ILE A 103 -9.78 -2.59 14.95
N GLU A 104 -9.81 -2.72 16.28
CA GLU A 104 -9.82 -1.55 17.18
C GLU A 104 -8.55 -0.72 17.01
N THR A 105 -7.39 -1.37 16.91
CA THR A 105 -6.09 -0.70 16.73
C THR A 105 -6.04 0.08 15.42
N TYR A 106 -6.57 -0.47 14.34
CA TYR A 106 -6.58 0.19 13.03
C TYR A 106 -7.61 1.30 12.92
N LEU A 107 -8.84 1.05 13.37
CA LEU A 107 -9.95 1.95 13.07
C LEU A 107 -10.16 3.02 14.15
N ARG A 108 -9.98 2.71 15.43
CA ARG A 108 -10.28 3.64 16.51
C ARG A 108 -9.53 4.97 16.40
N PRO A 109 -8.22 5.01 16.08
CA PRO A 109 -7.50 6.27 15.91
C PRO A 109 -8.10 7.17 14.84
N LEU A 110 -8.72 6.60 13.81
CA LEU A 110 -9.27 7.33 12.66
C LEU A 110 -10.56 8.09 13.00
N VAL A 111 -11.29 7.65 14.03
CA VAL A 111 -12.55 8.27 14.47
C VAL A 111 -12.45 9.03 15.79
N GLN A 112 -11.26 9.06 16.42
CA GLN A 112 -11.02 9.74 17.72
C GLN A 112 -11.33 11.24 17.67
N SER A 113 -11.17 11.87 16.52
CA SER A 113 -11.55 13.26 16.32
C SER A 113 -12.10 13.47 14.91
N GLN A 114 -12.90 14.51 14.75
CA GLN A 114 -13.40 14.91 13.45
C GLN A 114 -12.25 15.27 12.48
N GLN A 115 -11.19 15.88 12.98
CA GLN A 115 -10.01 16.24 12.19
C GLN A 115 -9.34 15.00 11.59
N ARG A 116 -9.14 13.92 12.36
CA ARG A 116 -8.49 12.69 11.86
C ARG A 116 -9.32 12.01 10.77
N THR A 117 -10.65 11.94 10.96
CA THR A 117 -11.54 11.41 9.92
C THR A 117 -11.45 12.28 8.66
N HIS A 118 -11.49 13.60 8.80
CA HIS A 118 -11.39 14.53 7.67
C HIS A 118 -10.04 14.43 6.94
N ASP A 119 -8.94 14.25 7.65
CA ASP A 119 -7.62 14.07 7.03
C ASP A 119 -7.57 12.78 6.20
N LEU A 120 -8.19 11.68 6.68
CA LEU A 120 -8.31 10.44 5.91
C LEU A 120 -9.24 10.62 4.69
N GLU A 121 -10.37 11.32 4.84
CA GLU A 121 -11.26 11.64 3.72
C GLU A 121 -10.52 12.40 2.62
N ARG A 122 -9.75 13.42 3.00
CA ARG A 122 -8.93 14.20 2.05
C ARG A 122 -7.87 13.33 1.37
N PHE A 123 -7.23 12.44 2.12
CA PHE A 123 -6.24 11.52 1.57
C PHE A 123 -6.87 10.60 0.53
N VAL A 124 -7.95 9.89 0.87
CA VAL A 124 -8.65 8.99 -0.06
C VAL A 124 -9.23 9.74 -1.26
N ALA A 125 -9.82 10.93 -1.04
CA ALA A 125 -10.37 11.74 -2.13
C ALA A 125 -9.31 12.28 -3.10
N SER A 126 -8.02 12.28 -2.71
CA SER A 126 -6.90 12.72 -3.54
C SER A 126 -6.34 11.62 -4.47
N PHE A 127 -6.85 10.39 -4.38
CA PHE A 127 -6.37 9.29 -5.22
C PHE A 127 -6.62 9.59 -6.69
N ASP A 128 -5.52 9.56 -7.46
CA ASP A 128 -5.53 9.89 -8.88
C ASP A 128 -4.30 9.26 -9.55
N ASN A 129 -4.49 8.44 -10.55
CA ASN A 129 -3.40 7.76 -11.25
C ASN A 129 -2.44 8.72 -11.98
N LYS A 130 -2.83 9.97 -12.20
CA LYS A 130 -1.92 10.97 -12.77
C LYS A 130 -0.59 11.06 -12.03
N HIS A 131 -0.57 10.79 -10.72
CA HIS A 131 0.64 10.86 -9.91
C HIS A 131 1.60 9.71 -10.20
N THR A 132 1.09 8.49 -10.36
CA THR A 132 1.88 7.30 -10.67
C THR A 132 2.22 7.20 -12.15
N VAL A 133 1.33 7.62 -13.05
CA VAL A 133 1.61 7.71 -14.49
C VAL A 133 2.70 8.74 -14.78
N ALA A 134 2.65 9.91 -14.14
CA ALA A 134 3.62 10.99 -14.38
C ALA A 134 5.07 10.63 -14.02
N ILE A 135 5.28 9.66 -13.12
CA ILE A 135 6.62 9.25 -12.70
C ILE A 135 7.22 8.12 -13.54
N GLU A 136 6.47 7.51 -14.46
CA GLU A 136 6.96 6.38 -15.28
C GLU A 136 8.32 6.66 -15.95
N PRO A 137 8.56 7.82 -16.62
CA PRO A 137 9.85 8.07 -17.26
C PRO A 137 11.03 8.08 -16.28
N ARG A 138 10.78 8.39 -15.01
CA ARG A 138 11.80 8.39 -13.95
C ARG A 138 11.96 7.02 -13.32
N LEU A 139 10.87 6.25 -13.15
CA LEU A 139 10.95 4.85 -12.72
C LEU A 139 11.80 4.03 -13.69
N ARG A 140 11.69 4.29 -15.00
CA ARG A 140 12.52 3.65 -16.04
C ARG A 140 14.00 4.01 -15.99
N GLN A 141 14.40 4.90 -15.08
CA GLN A 141 15.80 5.30 -14.83
C GLN A 141 16.26 4.89 -13.41
N LEU A 142 15.37 4.37 -12.57
CA LEU A 142 15.66 4.05 -11.18
C LEU A 142 16.58 2.84 -11.06
N GLN A 143 17.80 3.05 -10.53
CA GLN A 143 18.82 2.01 -10.34
C GLN A 143 18.83 1.40 -8.94
N ALA A 144 18.05 1.96 -7.99
CA ALA A 144 17.99 1.42 -6.64
C ALA A 144 17.60 -0.06 -6.67
N PRO A 145 18.35 -0.95 -6.00
CA PRO A 145 17.98 -2.35 -5.89
C PRO A 145 16.52 -2.46 -5.41
N THR A 146 15.69 -3.15 -6.19
CA THR A 146 14.25 -3.20 -5.94
C THR A 146 13.79 -4.65 -5.81
N LEU A 147 13.15 -4.96 -4.68
CA LEU A 147 12.43 -6.20 -4.42
C LEU A 147 10.95 -5.98 -4.66
N ILE A 148 10.33 -6.86 -5.43
CA ILE A 148 8.88 -6.88 -5.66
C ILE A 148 8.36 -8.21 -5.14
N VAL A 149 7.44 -8.18 -4.17
CA VAL A 149 6.76 -9.37 -3.64
C VAL A 149 5.27 -9.19 -3.80
N TRP A 150 4.57 -10.19 -4.36
CA TRP A 150 3.20 -9.99 -4.75
C TRP A 150 2.30 -11.18 -4.45
N GLY A 151 1.22 -10.93 -3.71
CA GLY A 151 0.13 -11.90 -3.53
C GLY A 151 -0.69 -12.02 -4.80
N THR A 152 -0.88 -13.26 -5.31
CA THR A 152 -1.50 -13.49 -6.62
C THR A 152 -3.02 -13.40 -6.60
N ASP A 153 -3.65 -13.56 -5.43
CA ASP A 153 -5.10 -13.60 -5.28
C ASP A 153 -5.70 -12.27 -4.81
N ASP A 154 -4.90 -11.19 -4.94
CA ASP A 154 -5.31 -9.83 -4.61
C ASP A 154 -6.37 -9.31 -5.59
N VAL A 155 -7.48 -8.83 -5.04
CA VAL A 155 -8.60 -8.29 -5.82
C VAL A 155 -8.40 -6.84 -6.26
N TYR A 156 -7.46 -6.12 -5.63
CA TYR A 156 -7.17 -4.70 -5.90
C TYR A 156 -5.99 -4.53 -6.86
N PHE A 157 -4.94 -5.33 -6.65
CA PHE A 157 -3.68 -5.21 -7.37
C PHE A 157 -3.33 -6.51 -8.10
N PRO A 158 -3.90 -6.76 -9.30
CA PRO A 158 -3.57 -7.92 -10.11
C PRO A 158 -2.06 -8.07 -10.34
N VAL A 159 -1.57 -9.31 -10.38
CA VAL A 159 -0.13 -9.66 -10.48
C VAL A 159 0.57 -9.06 -11.71
N LYS A 160 -0.18 -8.69 -12.76
CA LYS A 160 0.35 -7.97 -13.93
C LYS A 160 1.13 -6.71 -13.54
N TRP A 161 0.77 -6.07 -12.42
CA TRP A 161 1.44 -4.86 -11.95
C TRP A 161 2.80 -5.14 -11.33
N ALA A 162 2.99 -6.32 -10.72
CA ALA A 162 4.31 -6.76 -10.29
C ALA A 162 5.27 -6.92 -11.47
N HIS A 163 4.80 -7.53 -12.56
CA HIS A 163 5.59 -7.69 -13.79
C HIS A 163 5.86 -6.34 -14.44
N TRP A 164 4.85 -5.47 -14.52
CA TRP A 164 5.04 -4.13 -15.07
C TRP A 164 6.11 -3.34 -14.29
N LEU A 165 6.08 -3.39 -12.96
CA LEU A 165 7.11 -2.74 -12.12
C LEU A 165 8.50 -3.32 -12.38
N ALA A 166 8.63 -4.66 -12.50
CA ALA A 166 9.90 -5.30 -12.78
C ALA A 166 10.46 -4.93 -14.16
N GLU A 167 9.60 -4.70 -15.15
CA GLU A 167 10.00 -4.22 -16.47
C GLU A 167 10.31 -2.72 -16.49
N ALA A 168 9.61 -1.93 -15.67
CA ALA A 168 9.76 -0.48 -15.63
C ALA A 168 10.98 -0.03 -14.83
N ILE A 169 11.39 -0.77 -13.79
CA ILE A 169 12.46 -0.37 -12.86
C ILE A 169 13.74 -1.17 -13.17
N PRO A 170 14.78 -0.57 -13.76
CA PRO A 170 16.03 -1.28 -14.08
C PRO A 170 16.72 -1.95 -12.88
N GLY A 171 16.57 -1.36 -11.68
CA GLY A 171 17.09 -1.93 -10.43
C GLY A 171 16.28 -3.11 -9.87
N ALA A 172 15.15 -3.46 -10.50
CA ALA A 172 14.27 -4.52 -9.99
C ALA A 172 14.75 -5.92 -10.39
N LYS A 173 14.58 -6.88 -9.47
CA LYS A 173 14.63 -8.30 -9.75
C LYS A 173 13.27 -8.81 -10.24
N PRO A 174 13.20 -9.98 -10.88
CA PRO A 174 11.91 -10.62 -11.17
C PRO A 174 11.04 -10.68 -9.91
N PRO A 175 9.72 -10.46 -10.00
CA PRO A 175 8.86 -10.44 -8.85
C PRO A 175 8.79 -11.83 -8.17
N VAL A 176 8.70 -11.83 -6.86
CA VAL A 176 8.38 -13.02 -6.08
C VAL A 176 6.87 -13.08 -5.92
N GLU A 177 6.26 -14.08 -6.53
CA GLU A 177 4.82 -14.31 -6.45
C GLU A 177 4.49 -15.25 -5.29
N LEU A 178 3.51 -14.84 -4.47
CA LEU A 178 3.00 -15.62 -3.35
C LEU A 178 1.60 -16.15 -3.66
N PRO A 179 1.47 -17.41 -4.10
CA PRO A 179 0.17 -17.97 -4.46
C PRO A 179 -0.83 -17.94 -3.29
N GLY A 180 -2.06 -17.50 -3.57
CA GLY A 180 -3.13 -17.39 -2.58
C GLY A 180 -3.07 -16.15 -1.69
N ALA A 181 -1.93 -15.48 -1.60
CA ALA A 181 -1.75 -14.29 -0.79
C ALA A 181 -2.50 -13.08 -1.37
N ARG A 182 -2.88 -12.15 -0.50
CA ARG A 182 -3.59 -10.91 -0.83
C ARG A 182 -2.83 -9.70 -0.30
N ILE A 183 -3.41 -8.50 -0.39
CA ILE A 183 -2.74 -7.23 -0.12
C ILE A 183 -2.04 -7.17 1.25
N PHE A 184 -2.63 -7.74 2.30
CA PHE A 184 -2.07 -7.71 3.66
C PHE A 184 -1.23 -8.94 4.01
N PHE A 185 -0.73 -9.68 3.01
CA PHE A 185 0.18 -10.80 3.26
C PHE A 185 1.44 -10.42 4.07
N PRO A 186 1.97 -9.19 4.04
CA PRO A 186 3.10 -8.86 4.92
C PRO A 186 2.78 -9.06 6.40
N GLU A 187 1.51 -8.98 6.77
CA GLU A 187 1.00 -9.26 8.12
C GLU A 187 0.65 -10.74 8.29
N GLU A 188 -0.14 -11.31 7.39
CA GLU A 188 -0.62 -12.69 7.48
C GLU A 188 0.48 -13.73 7.28
N ARG A 189 1.47 -13.45 6.43
CA ARG A 189 2.64 -14.30 6.12
C ARG A 189 3.95 -13.62 6.52
N ALA A 190 3.97 -12.95 7.68
CA ALA A 190 5.10 -12.13 8.14
C ALA A 190 6.44 -12.88 8.15
N VAL A 191 6.45 -14.16 8.50
CA VAL A 191 7.69 -14.98 8.50
C VAL A 191 8.27 -15.10 7.09
N GLU A 192 7.43 -15.42 6.10
CA GLU A 192 7.83 -15.58 4.70
C GLU A 192 8.30 -14.23 4.11
N PHE A 193 7.51 -13.18 4.31
CA PHE A 193 7.87 -11.83 3.84
C PHE A 193 9.16 -11.32 4.49
N ASN A 194 9.34 -11.48 5.80
CA ASN A 194 10.54 -11.01 6.50
C ASN A 194 11.81 -11.72 6.04
N LEU A 195 11.74 -13.00 5.64
CA LEU A 195 12.90 -13.71 5.07
C LEU A 195 13.34 -13.08 3.74
N LEU A 196 12.39 -12.80 2.85
CA LEU A 196 12.63 -12.14 1.56
C LEU A 196 13.19 -10.73 1.77
N LEU A 197 12.54 -9.95 2.64
CA LEU A 197 12.94 -8.58 2.95
C LEU A 197 14.36 -8.52 3.53
N ARG A 198 14.67 -9.36 4.53
CA ARG A 198 16.01 -9.40 5.13
C ARG A 198 17.08 -9.76 4.11
N GLY A 199 16.80 -10.76 3.25
CA GLY A 199 17.72 -11.11 2.17
C GLY A 199 17.99 -9.96 1.20
N HIS A 200 17.00 -9.09 0.98
CA HIS A 200 17.15 -7.91 0.14
C HIS A 200 17.94 -6.76 0.82
N LEU A 201 17.73 -6.56 2.11
CA LEU A 201 18.35 -5.46 2.86
C LEU A 201 19.85 -5.67 3.17
N VAL A 202 20.33 -6.93 3.18
CA VAL A 202 21.73 -7.26 3.54
C VAL A 202 22.58 -7.70 2.33
N GLY A 203 21.99 -7.86 1.15
CA GLY A 203 22.66 -8.21 -0.11
C GLY A 203 22.94 -7.02 -0.96
#